data_05681421aaeb003efbf14a21f3ae98ed
#
_entry.id   05681421aaeb003efbf14a21f3ae98ed
#
_cell.length_a   1.000
_cell.length_b   1.000
_cell.length_c   1.000
_cell.angle_alpha   90.00
_cell.angle_beta   90.00
_cell.angle_gamma   90.00
#
_symmetry.space_group_name_H-M   'P 1'
#
loop_
_entity.id
_entity.type
_entity.pdbx_description
1 polymer ?
#
loop_
_entity_poly.entity_id
_entity_poly.type
_entity_poly.pdbx_seq_one_letter_code
_entity_poly.pdbx_strand_id
1 'polypeptide(L)'
;MTNLQILKRLFNEYTKKYLPQIFLALFFSLILAASTSAIAWLLDPAVEKLFIQKNQSLMLIIPLGIIMAFAAKGSSLYLAKAIMISVGEEVRKAIQVDMMKNLIRADTETIEKRHSGKIITNLINDVNFMTGLVSVGILNLFKDSLTLIGLLGVMFYQNWKLSLIAIIMIPLASYFARFLGNRISKVTTQAMDMAAVLNSYLMEIFRNHKLIKVFQKETYEASRANTALEQLKNKGKKLAIIYARSSP
;
A
#
# COMPACT_ATOMS: atom_id res chain seq x y z
N MET A 1 20.02 -1.62 16.81
CA MET A 1 19.30 -0.37 16.54
C MET A 1 17.81 -0.62 16.69
N THR A 2 17.11 0.23 17.45
CA THR A 2 15.65 0.13 17.59
C THR A 2 14.99 0.61 16.31
N ASN A 3 13.84 0.04 15.90
CA ASN A 3 13.11 0.42 14.68
C ASN A 3 12.91 1.95 14.56
N LEU A 4 12.72 2.63 15.68
CA LEU A 4 12.54 4.08 15.75
C LEU A 4 13.82 4.86 15.40
N GLN A 5 15.00 4.34 15.73
CA GLN A 5 16.28 4.95 15.37
C GLN A 5 16.56 4.83 13.86
N ILE A 6 16.15 3.71 13.25
CA ILE A 6 16.29 3.50 11.81
C ILE A 6 15.38 4.48 11.05
N LEU A 7 14.12 4.63 11.46
CA LEU A 7 13.19 5.59 10.86
C LEU A 7 13.67 7.04 11.01
N LYS A 8 14.19 7.40 12.20
CA LYS A 8 14.73 8.75 12.43
C LYS A 8 15.94 9.04 11.56
N ARG A 9 16.82 8.06 11.35
CA ARG A 9 17.98 8.17 10.48
C ARG A 9 17.56 8.32 9.02
N LEU A 10 16.64 7.50 8.54
CA LEU A 10 16.06 7.56 7.20
C LEU A 10 15.44 8.93 6.92
N PHE A 11 14.69 9.45 7.88
CA PHE A 11 14.09 10.76 7.77
C PHE A 11 15.14 11.87 7.70
N ASN A 12 16.12 11.90 8.61
CA ASN A 12 17.10 12.97 8.68
C ASN A 12 18.09 12.96 7.50
N GLU A 13 18.55 11.78 7.06
CA GLU A 13 19.58 11.68 6.01
C GLU A 13 18.98 11.78 4.60
N TYR A 14 17.78 11.25 4.35
CA TYR A 14 17.24 11.13 3.00
C TYR A 14 15.96 11.94 2.75
N THR A 15 15.04 12.01 3.74
CA THR A 15 13.72 12.58 3.53
C THR A 15 13.66 14.09 3.80
N LYS A 16 14.47 14.59 4.72
CA LYS A 16 14.45 16.00 5.16
C LYS A 16 14.62 17.01 4.02
N LYS A 17 15.37 16.66 2.99
CA LYS A 17 15.60 17.50 1.81
C LYS A 17 14.31 17.77 1.02
N TYR A 18 13.34 16.85 1.08
CA TYR A 18 12.10 16.91 0.32
C TYR A 18 10.90 17.40 1.14
N LEU A 19 11.14 17.94 2.34
CA LEU A 19 10.08 18.50 3.20
C LEU A 19 9.13 19.46 2.50
N PRO A 20 9.58 20.43 1.66
CA PRO A 20 8.66 21.33 0.97
C PRO A 20 7.68 20.59 0.06
N GLN A 21 8.14 19.55 -0.64
CA GLN A 21 7.29 18.72 -1.51
C GLN A 21 6.32 17.89 -0.69
N ILE A 22 6.75 17.36 0.46
CA ILE A 22 5.88 16.62 1.38
C ILE A 22 4.79 17.54 1.93
N PHE A 23 5.13 18.76 2.36
CA PHE A 23 4.12 19.73 2.81
C PHE A 23 3.13 20.09 1.70
N LEU A 24 3.59 20.21 0.46
CA LEU A 24 2.71 20.45 -0.68
C LEU A 24 1.75 19.28 -0.91
N ALA A 25 2.23 18.04 -0.81
CA ALA A 25 1.40 16.84 -0.91
C ALA A 25 0.37 16.76 0.24
N LEU A 26 0.78 17.13 1.46
CA LEU A 26 -0.12 17.20 2.61
C LEU A 26 -1.18 18.30 2.44
N PHE A 27 -0.84 19.42 1.86
CA PHE A 27 -1.79 20.48 1.52
C PHE A 27 -2.85 19.99 0.52
N PHE A 28 -2.45 19.30 -0.56
CA PHE A 28 -3.41 18.68 -1.47
C PHE A 28 -4.25 17.58 -0.79
N SER A 29 -3.69 16.86 0.18
CA SER A 29 -4.47 15.90 0.98
C SER A 29 -5.55 16.55 1.81
N LEU A 30 -5.29 17.76 2.33
CA LEU A 30 -6.28 18.54 3.07
C LEU A 30 -7.41 19.00 2.15
N ILE A 31 -7.10 19.48 0.94
CA ILE A 31 -8.13 19.84 -0.06
C ILE A 31 -8.97 18.60 -0.42
N LEU A 32 -8.33 17.44 -0.59
CA LEU A 32 -9.02 16.18 -0.86
C LEU A 32 -9.98 15.80 0.26
N ALA A 33 -9.54 15.88 1.51
CA ALA A 33 -10.38 15.59 2.68
C ALA A 33 -11.55 16.57 2.78
N ALA A 34 -11.30 17.87 2.59
CA ALA A 34 -12.33 18.90 2.57
C ALA A 34 -13.34 18.68 1.44
N SER A 35 -12.88 18.36 0.23
CA SER A 35 -13.76 18.04 -0.91
C SER A 35 -14.62 16.81 -0.64
N THR A 36 -14.05 15.77 0.00
CA THR A 36 -14.80 14.55 0.34
C THR A 36 -15.89 14.85 1.37
N SER A 37 -15.58 15.66 2.40
CA SER A 37 -16.54 16.10 3.40
C SER A 37 -17.61 17.03 2.82
N ALA A 38 -17.22 17.91 1.88
CA ALA A 38 -18.16 18.78 1.17
C ALA A 38 -19.15 17.98 0.30
N ILE A 39 -18.70 16.93 -0.38
CA ILE A 39 -19.57 16.03 -1.13
C ILE A 39 -20.60 15.38 -0.19
N ALA A 40 -20.16 14.85 0.96
CA ALA A 40 -21.06 14.25 1.93
C ALA A 40 -22.08 15.26 2.48
N TRP A 41 -21.64 16.51 2.72
CA TRP A 41 -22.53 17.58 3.20
C TRP A 41 -23.52 18.03 2.12
N LEU A 42 -23.13 18.07 0.84
CA LEU A 42 -24.00 18.48 -0.28
C LEU A 42 -25.08 17.45 -0.61
N LEU A 43 -24.92 16.19 -0.20
CA LEU A 43 -25.93 15.14 -0.45
C LEU A 43 -27.24 15.44 0.27
N ASP A 44 -27.21 15.99 1.48
CA ASP A 44 -28.41 16.32 2.24
C ASP A 44 -29.25 17.41 1.55
N PRO A 45 -28.72 18.62 1.24
CA PRO A 45 -29.47 19.61 0.48
C PRO A 45 -29.81 19.15 -0.95
N ALA A 46 -29.06 18.22 -1.54
CA ALA A 46 -29.41 17.65 -2.84
C ALA A 46 -30.72 16.86 -2.75
N VAL A 47 -30.87 16.01 -1.75
CA VAL A 47 -32.10 15.23 -1.58
C VAL A 47 -33.27 16.15 -1.18
N GLU A 48 -33.12 16.99 -0.18
CA GLU A 48 -34.19 17.83 0.33
C GLU A 48 -34.68 18.88 -0.67
N LYS A 49 -33.73 19.68 -1.22
CA LYS A 49 -34.09 20.83 -2.05
C LYS A 49 -34.39 20.48 -3.50
N LEU A 50 -33.78 19.44 -4.06
CA LEU A 50 -34.03 19.04 -5.46
C LEU A 50 -35.24 18.10 -5.57
N PHE A 51 -35.35 17.09 -4.69
CA PHE A 51 -36.38 16.08 -4.85
C PHE A 51 -37.65 16.37 -4.05
N ILE A 52 -37.53 16.95 -2.83
CA ILE A 52 -38.68 17.22 -1.98
C ILE A 52 -39.26 18.62 -2.26
N GLN A 53 -38.46 19.65 -2.22
CA GLN A 53 -38.91 21.04 -2.38
C GLN A 53 -39.01 21.48 -3.86
N LYS A 54 -38.42 20.75 -4.81
CA LYS A 54 -38.41 21.02 -6.27
C LYS A 54 -38.00 22.48 -6.62
N ASN A 55 -37.01 23.02 -5.90
CA ASN A 55 -36.57 24.41 -6.08
C ASN A 55 -35.75 24.54 -7.38
N GLN A 56 -36.34 25.17 -8.38
CA GLN A 56 -35.73 25.34 -9.71
C GLN A 56 -34.40 26.10 -9.69
N SER A 57 -34.23 27.08 -8.81
CA SER A 57 -33.00 27.89 -8.72
C SER A 57 -31.79 27.07 -8.23
N LEU A 58 -32.01 26.05 -7.38
CA LEU A 58 -30.96 25.20 -6.83
C LEU A 58 -30.70 23.94 -7.67
N MET A 59 -31.57 23.66 -8.65
CA MET A 59 -31.49 22.47 -9.50
C MET A 59 -30.21 22.40 -10.34
N LEU A 60 -29.59 23.54 -10.64
CA LEU A 60 -28.33 23.65 -11.37
C LEU A 60 -27.13 23.85 -10.44
N ILE A 61 -27.30 24.59 -9.36
CA ILE A 61 -26.20 24.98 -8.46
C ILE A 61 -25.67 23.77 -7.68
N ILE A 62 -26.57 22.94 -7.14
CA ILE A 62 -26.16 21.78 -6.31
C ILE A 62 -25.40 20.73 -7.13
N PRO A 63 -25.89 20.26 -8.30
CA PRO A 63 -25.14 19.33 -9.14
C PRO A 63 -23.80 19.90 -9.62
N LEU A 64 -23.76 21.20 -9.97
CA LEU A 64 -22.51 21.86 -10.35
C LEU A 64 -21.51 21.88 -9.19
N GLY A 65 -21.98 22.18 -7.99
CA GLY A 65 -21.16 22.11 -6.76
C GLY A 65 -20.60 20.72 -6.49
N ILE A 66 -21.41 19.69 -6.69
CA ILE A 66 -20.97 18.28 -6.55
C ILE A 66 -19.90 17.95 -7.61
N ILE A 67 -20.11 18.34 -8.88
CA ILE A 67 -19.14 18.11 -9.96
C ILE A 67 -17.81 18.82 -9.63
N MET A 68 -17.87 20.08 -9.20
CA MET A 68 -16.68 20.83 -8.77
C MET A 68 -15.95 20.16 -7.60
N ALA A 69 -16.68 19.67 -6.62
CA ALA A 69 -16.09 18.96 -5.48
C ALA A 69 -15.43 17.63 -5.90
N PHE A 70 -16.03 16.88 -6.84
CA PHE A 70 -15.42 15.69 -7.41
C PHE A 70 -14.18 16.02 -8.25
N ALA A 71 -14.21 17.08 -9.04
CA ALA A 71 -13.06 17.54 -9.82
C ALA A 71 -11.91 17.96 -8.89
N ALA A 72 -12.19 18.74 -7.84
CA ALA A 72 -11.22 19.14 -6.84
C ALA A 72 -10.64 17.93 -6.08
N LYS A 73 -11.48 16.97 -5.71
CA LYS A 73 -11.05 15.71 -5.07
C LYS A 73 -10.11 14.90 -5.98
N GLY A 74 -10.49 14.71 -7.25
CA GLY A 74 -9.71 13.92 -8.20
C GLY A 74 -8.36 14.55 -8.52
N SER A 75 -8.34 15.85 -8.82
CA SER A 75 -7.11 16.60 -9.10
C SER A 75 -6.17 16.64 -7.90
N SER A 76 -6.69 16.92 -6.70
CA SER A 76 -5.90 16.93 -5.47
C SER A 76 -5.31 15.57 -5.12
N LEU A 77 -6.07 14.48 -5.32
CA LEU A 77 -5.58 13.11 -5.13
C LEU A 77 -4.43 12.79 -6.09
N TYR A 78 -4.59 13.15 -7.36
CA TYR A 78 -3.56 12.93 -8.37
C TYR A 78 -2.28 13.69 -8.03
N LEU A 79 -2.39 15.00 -7.74
CA LEU A 79 -1.24 15.85 -7.41
C LEU A 79 -0.53 15.37 -6.14
N ALA A 80 -1.26 15.07 -5.07
CA ALA A 80 -0.69 14.56 -3.84
C ALA A 80 0.08 13.24 -4.07
N LYS A 81 -0.52 12.29 -4.80
CA LYS A 81 0.13 11.01 -5.13
C LYS A 81 1.35 11.20 -6.03
N ALA A 82 1.26 12.01 -7.09
CA ALA A 82 2.36 12.24 -8.02
C ALA A 82 3.58 12.84 -7.31
N ILE A 83 3.36 13.84 -6.44
CA ILE A 83 4.43 14.43 -5.64
C ILE A 83 5.06 13.39 -4.71
N MET A 84 4.27 12.62 -3.98
CA MET A 84 4.81 11.64 -3.03
C MET A 84 5.51 10.46 -3.72
N ILE A 85 5.05 10.04 -4.89
CA ILE A 85 5.75 9.05 -5.71
C ILE A 85 7.11 9.61 -6.15
N SER A 86 7.16 10.85 -6.64
CA SER A 86 8.41 11.51 -7.04
C SER A 86 9.40 11.59 -5.88
N VAL A 87 8.95 12.02 -4.70
CA VAL A 87 9.77 12.04 -3.48
C VAL A 87 10.27 10.63 -3.12
N GLY A 88 9.39 9.62 -3.19
CA GLY A 88 9.75 8.23 -2.91
C GLY A 88 10.84 7.70 -3.84
N GLU A 89 10.76 8.00 -5.14
CA GLU A 89 11.75 7.60 -6.14
C GLU A 89 13.10 8.28 -5.93
N GLU A 90 13.12 9.57 -5.58
CA GLU A 90 14.36 10.28 -5.28
C GLU A 90 15.04 9.75 -4.00
N VAL A 91 14.26 9.47 -2.95
CA VAL A 91 14.76 8.85 -1.72
C VAL A 91 15.29 7.45 -2.02
N ARG A 92 14.56 6.66 -2.82
CA ARG A 92 15.00 5.32 -3.27
C ARG A 92 16.35 5.38 -3.96
N LYS A 93 16.48 6.25 -4.96
CA LYS A 93 17.73 6.47 -5.70
C LYS A 93 18.88 6.83 -4.76
N ALA A 94 18.67 7.76 -3.83
CA ALA A 94 19.70 8.18 -2.89
C ALA A 94 20.19 7.01 -2.01
N ILE A 95 19.27 6.21 -1.46
CA ILE A 95 19.62 5.02 -0.65
C ILE A 95 20.37 4.00 -1.52
N GLN A 96 19.88 3.69 -2.72
CA GLN A 96 20.53 2.73 -3.62
C GLN A 96 21.94 3.16 -4.00
N VAL A 97 22.14 4.45 -4.28
CA VAL A 97 23.47 4.99 -4.60
C VAL A 97 24.43 4.84 -3.41
N ASP A 98 23.98 5.15 -2.19
CA ASP A 98 24.82 5.03 -1.00
C ASP A 98 25.12 3.56 -0.66
N MET A 99 24.14 2.68 -0.81
CA MET A 99 24.36 1.22 -0.67
C MET A 99 25.37 0.72 -1.70
N MET A 100 25.25 1.13 -2.97
CA MET A 100 26.17 0.73 -4.04
C MET A 100 27.58 1.23 -3.78
N LYS A 101 27.76 2.51 -3.37
CA LYS A 101 29.06 3.06 -3.00
C LYS A 101 29.73 2.28 -1.88
N ASN A 102 28.94 1.91 -0.86
CA ASN A 102 29.46 1.13 0.26
C ASN A 102 29.82 -0.31 -0.16
N LEU A 103 29.05 -0.92 -1.06
CA LEU A 103 29.36 -2.24 -1.60
C LEU A 103 30.66 -2.24 -2.43
N ILE A 104 30.85 -1.22 -3.29
CA ILE A 104 32.07 -1.10 -4.11
C ILE A 104 33.31 -0.89 -3.24
N ARG A 105 33.17 -0.26 -2.06
CA ARG A 105 34.26 -0.01 -1.11
C ARG A 105 34.45 -1.13 -0.08
N ALA A 106 33.56 -2.12 -0.06
CA ALA A 106 33.64 -3.22 0.89
C ALA A 106 34.77 -4.19 0.52
N ASP A 107 35.35 -4.83 1.55
CA ASP A 107 36.38 -5.83 1.35
C ASP A 107 35.83 -7.05 0.61
N THR A 108 36.66 -7.63 -0.26
CA THR A 108 36.33 -8.78 -1.09
C THR A 108 35.84 -9.97 -0.25
N GLU A 109 36.45 -10.21 0.91
CA GLU A 109 36.05 -11.26 1.85
C GLU A 109 34.61 -11.09 2.36
N THR A 110 34.19 -9.84 2.59
CA THR A 110 32.82 -9.52 3.02
C THR A 110 31.79 -9.80 1.93
N ILE A 111 32.15 -9.57 0.68
CA ILE A 111 31.26 -9.81 -0.49
C ILE A 111 31.18 -11.30 -0.79
N GLU A 112 32.29 -12.02 -0.76
CA GLU A 112 32.36 -13.47 -1.05
C GLU A 112 31.58 -14.29 0.01
N LYS A 113 31.60 -13.91 1.27
CA LYS A 113 30.83 -14.54 2.36
C LYS A 113 29.33 -14.32 2.21
N ARG A 114 28.88 -13.32 1.48
CA ARG A 114 27.46 -13.04 1.27
C ARG A 114 27.01 -13.52 -0.09
N HIS A 115 25.91 -14.27 -0.13
CA HIS A 115 25.29 -14.69 -1.38
C HIS A 115 24.92 -13.44 -2.20
N SER A 116 25.48 -13.28 -3.39
CA SER A 116 25.24 -12.14 -4.28
C SER A 116 23.74 -11.88 -4.52
N GLY A 117 22.93 -12.93 -4.61
CA GLY A 117 21.47 -12.82 -4.72
C GLY A 117 20.81 -12.08 -3.56
N LYS A 118 21.30 -12.27 -2.31
CA LYS A 118 20.78 -11.56 -1.14
C LYS A 118 21.13 -10.06 -1.19
N ILE A 119 22.32 -9.72 -1.64
CA ILE A 119 22.75 -8.33 -1.81
C ILE A 119 21.87 -7.62 -2.84
N ILE A 120 21.62 -8.26 -3.98
CA ILE A 120 20.75 -7.73 -5.03
C ILE A 120 19.31 -7.55 -4.53
N THR A 121 18.78 -8.55 -3.81
CA THR A 121 17.43 -8.47 -3.22
C THR A 121 17.31 -7.30 -2.25
N ASN A 122 18.29 -7.12 -1.35
CA ASN A 122 18.28 -6.00 -0.41
C ASN A 122 18.35 -4.65 -1.13
N LEU A 123 19.20 -4.54 -2.16
CA LEU A 123 19.40 -3.30 -2.92
C LEU A 123 18.16 -2.88 -3.71
N ILE A 124 17.41 -3.84 -4.25
CA ILE A 124 16.27 -3.57 -5.12
C ILE A 124 14.95 -3.69 -4.35
N ASN A 125 14.66 -4.84 -3.77
CA ASN A 125 13.35 -5.13 -3.21
C ASN A 125 13.13 -4.49 -1.84
N ASP A 126 14.09 -4.61 -0.92
CA ASP A 126 13.94 -4.07 0.43
C ASP A 126 13.89 -2.54 0.41
N VAL A 127 14.71 -1.90 -0.42
CA VAL A 127 14.67 -0.44 -0.59
C VAL A 127 13.34 0.01 -1.20
N ASN A 128 12.84 -0.68 -2.23
CA ASN A 128 11.52 -0.39 -2.82
C ASN A 128 10.40 -0.49 -1.79
N PHE A 129 10.41 -1.55 -0.98
CA PHE A 129 9.40 -1.75 0.05
C PHE A 129 9.45 -0.64 1.11
N MET A 130 10.64 -0.31 1.59
CA MET A 130 10.82 0.74 2.61
C MET A 130 10.40 2.12 2.09
N THR A 131 10.80 2.50 0.88
CA THR A 131 10.45 3.82 0.31
C THR A 131 8.98 3.93 -0.05
N GLY A 132 8.35 2.83 -0.50
CA GLY A 132 6.91 2.77 -0.71
C GLY A 132 6.10 2.98 0.58
N LEU A 133 6.54 2.40 1.70
CA LEU A 133 5.92 2.62 3.01
C LEU A 133 6.06 4.08 3.46
N VAL A 134 7.23 4.68 3.30
CA VAL A 134 7.50 6.05 3.74
C VAL A 134 6.74 7.08 2.88
N SER A 135 6.66 6.87 1.57
CA SER A 135 5.98 7.83 0.67
C SER A 135 4.47 7.63 0.66
N VAL A 136 4.00 6.51 0.13
CA VAL A 136 2.56 6.25 -0.05
C VAL A 136 1.87 5.93 1.28
N GLY A 137 2.56 5.23 2.19
CA GLY A 137 2.03 4.88 3.50
C GLY A 137 1.73 6.11 4.36
N ILE A 138 2.68 7.03 4.49
CA ILE A 138 2.51 8.27 5.26
C ILE A 138 1.40 9.15 4.64
N LEU A 139 1.41 9.30 3.31
CA LEU A 139 0.37 10.06 2.62
C LEU A 139 -1.03 9.49 2.91
N ASN A 140 -1.20 8.18 2.80
CA ASN A 140 -2.48 7.54 3.05
C ASN A 140 -2.91 7.70 4.50
N LEU A 141 -2.02 7.48 5.48
CA LEU A 141 -2.35 7.68 6.89
C LEU A 141 -2.85 9.10 7.15
N PHE A 142 -2.14 10.10 6.64
CA PHE A 142 -2.52 11.51 6.84
C PHE A 142 -3.84 11.86 6.14
N LYS A 143 -3.96 11.50 4.86
CA LYS A 143 -5.15 11.72 4.04
C LYS A 143 -6.39 11.05 4.64
N ASP A 144 -6.28 9.76 5.00
CA ASP A 144 -7.42 9.00 5.49
C ASP A 144 -7.84 9.45 6.90
N SER A 145 -6.87 9.84 7.75
CA SER A 145 -7.16 10.44 9.06
C SER A 145 -7.91 11.77 8.94
N LEU A 146 -7.44 12.66 8.06
CA LEU A 146 -8.13 13.93 7.80
C LEU A 146 -9.53 13.73 7.22
N THR A 147 -9.66 12.81 6.27
CA THR A 147 -10.95 12.48 5.67
C THR A 147 -11.92 11.92 6.71
N LEU A 148 -11.44 11.05 7.60
CA LEU A 148 -12.24 10.49 8.68
C LEU A 148 -12.72 11.59 9.65
N ILE A 149 -11.84 12.47 10.06
CA ILE A 149 -12.19 13.62 10.93
C ILE A 149 -13.22 14.51 10.24
N GLY A 150 -13.02 14.84 8.97
CA GLY A 150 -13.94 15.66 8.19
C GLY A 150 -15.32 15.03 8.05
N LEU A 151 -15.39 13.73 7.71
CA LEU A 151 -16.65 13.00 7.60
C LEU A 151 -17.38 12.86 8.94
N LEU A 152 -16.66 12.60 10.02
CA LEU A 152 -17.24 12.58 11.37
C LEU A 152 -17.81 13.97 11.72
N GLY A 153 -17.09 15.05 11.40
CA GLY A 153 -17.58 16.40 11.60
C GLY A 153 -18.90 16.67 10.86
N VAL A 154 -19.00 16.27 9.60
CA VAL A 154 -20.24 16.39 8.82
C VAL A 154 -21.36 15.55 9.42
N MET A 155 -21.08 14.30 9.81
CA MET A 155 -22.07 13.41 10.44
C MET A 155 -22.63 14.00 11.74
N PHE A 156 -21.76 14.53 12.62
CA PHE A 156 -22.20 15.16 13.87
C PHE A 156 -23.03 16.42 13.62
N TYR A 157 -22.68 17.20 12.60
CA TYR A 157 -23.42 18.39 12.21
C TYR A 157 -24.83 18.05 11.69
N GLN A 158 -24.96 17.02 10.86
CA GLN A 158 -26.23 16.60 10.28
C GLN A 158 -27.13 15.88 11.30
N ASN A 159 -26.60 14.89 12.02
CA ASN A 159 -27.39 14.14 13.02
C ASN A 159 -26.48 13.51 14.08
N TRP A 160 -26.36 14.17 15.23
CA TRP A 160 -25.51 13.70 16.33
C TRP A 160 -25.93 12.35 16.91
N LYS A 161 -27.25 12.02 16.90
CA LYS A 161 -27.75 10.74 17.42
C LYS A 161 -27.32 9.56 16.56
N LEU A 162 -27.44 9.69 15.24
CA LEU A 162 -26.97 8.68 14.30
C LEU A 162 -25.45 8.55 14.32
N SER A 163 -24.74 9.66 14.52
CA SER A 163 -23.27 9.67 14.63
C SER A 163 -22.77 8.87 15.83
N LEU A 164 -23.45 8.95 16.97
CA LEU A 164 -23.11 8.13 18.15
C LEU A 164 -23.28 6.65 17.88
N ILE A 165 -24.35 6.24 17.20
CA ILE A 165 -24.54 4.85 16.81
C ILE A 165 -23.41 4.38 15.88
N ALA A 166 -23.05 5.19 14.88
CA ALA A 166 -21.95 4.90 13.96
C ALA A 166 -20.60 4.73 14.70
N ILE A 167 -20.30 5.58 15.69
CA ILE A 167 -19.06 5.47 16.49
C ILE A 167 -19.01 4.15 17.27
N ILE A 168 -20.13 3.67 17.79
CA ILE A 168 -20.19 2.36 18.49
C ILE A 168 -19.93 1.22 17.49
N MET A 169 -20.33 1.38 16.24
CA MET A 169 -20.09 0.36 15.20
C MET A 169 -18.63 0.30 14.73
N ILE A 170 -17.84 1.39 14.85
CA ILE A 170 -16.44 1.42 14.44
C ILE A 170 -15.55 0.38 15.16
N PRO A 171 -15.59 0.23 16.50
CA PRO A 171 -14.83 -0.79 17.20
C PRO A 171 -15.21 -2.21 16.78
N LEU A 172 -16.51 -2.44 16.55
CA LEU A 172 -17.02 -3.74 16.09
C LEU A 172 -16.47 -4.08 14.70
N ALA A 173 -16.57 -3.14 13.75
CA ALA A 173 -15.99 -3.28 12.41
C ALA A 173 -14.46 -3.48 12.46
N SER A 174 -13.77 -2.75 13.34
CA SER A 174 -12.32 -2.88 13.53
C SER A 174 -11.91 -4.24 14.08
N TYR A 175 -12.70 -4.82 14.96
CA TYR A 175 -12.48 -6.18 15.47
C TYR A 175 -12.58 -7.22 14.35
N PHE A 176 -13.62 -7.15 13.52
CA PHE A 176 -13.77 -8.04 12.36
C PHE A 176 -12.65 -7.83 11.33
N ALA A 177 -12.28 -6.59 11.04
CA ALA A 177 -11.20 -6.26 10.12
C ALA A 177 -9.85 -6.83 10.61
N ARG A 178 -9.55 -6.71 11.91
CA ARG A 178 -8.33 -7.28 12.51
C ARG A 178 -8.34 -8.81 12.46
N PHE A 179 -9.47 -9.45 12.73
CA PHE A 179 -9.60 -10.91 12.63
C PHE A 179 -9.34 -11.41 11.21
N LEU A 180 -9.96 -10.76 10.19
CA LEU A 180 -9.70 -11.06 8.78
C LEU A 180 -8.25 -10.79 8.38
N GLY A 181 -7.71 -9.63 8.78
CA GLY A 181 -6.34 -9.21 8.48
C GLY A 181 -5.29 -10.21 8.98
N ASN A 182 -5.44 -10.70 10.19
CA ASN A 182 -4.55 -11.72 10.76
C ASN A 182 -4.61 -13.04 9.96
N ARG A 183 -5.81 -13.42 9.52
CA ARG A 183 -6.00 -14.63 8.70
C ARG A 183 -5.38 -14.49 7.32
N ILE A 184 -5.57 -13.34 6.67
CA ILE A 184 -4.95 -13.00 5.38
C ILE A 184 -3.43 -13.00 5.52
N SER A 185 -2.88 -12.30 6.52
CA SER A 185 -1.43 -12.24 6.77
C SER A 185 -0.81 -13.64 6.91
N LYS A 186 -1.42 -14.50 7.72
CA LYS A 186 -0.93 -15.89 7.91
C LYS A 186 -0.90 -16.69 6.60
N VAL A 187 -1.95 -16.61 5.79
CA VAL A 187 -2.02 -17.34 4.51
C VAL A 187 -1.06 -16.74 3.48
N THR A 188 -0.92 -15.41 3.46
CA THR A 188 0.05 -14.72 2.58
C THR A 188 1.48 -15.13 2.91
N THR A 189 1.87 -15.13 4.21
CA THR A 189 3.21 -15.58 4.62
C THR A 189 3.45 -17.02 4.18
N GLN A 190 2.51 -17.93 4.41
CA GLN A 190 2.65 -19.32 3.96
C GLN A 190 2.77 -19.45 2.44
N ALA A 191 2.08 -18.61 1.66
CA ALA A 191 2.20 -18.62 0.20
C ALA A 191 3.57 -18.10 -0.24
N MET A 192 4.08 -17.04 0.42
CA MET A 192 5.42 -16.51 0.15
C MET A 192 6.53 -17.51 0.49
N ASP A 193 6.42 -18.22 1.63
CA ASP A 193 7.37 -19.27 2.02
C ASP A 193 7.40 -20.40 0.97
N MET A 194 6.23 -20.83 0.51
CA MET A 194 6.14 -21.85 -0.57
C MET A 194 6.72 -21.36 -1.89
N ALA A 195 6.51 -20.10 -2.25
CA ALA A 195 7.10 -19.50 -3.44
C ALA A 195 8.62 -19.42 -3.33
N ALA A 196 9.16 -19.11 -2.16
CA ALA A 196 10.60 -19.08 -1.91
C ALA A 196 11.22 -20.49 -2.05
N VAL A 197 10.56 -21.52 -1.50
CA VAL A 197 10.98 -22.92 -1.66
C VAL A 197 10.97 -23.34 -3.13
N LEU A 198 9.91 -23.00 -3.87
CA LEU A 198 9.83 -23.28 -5.31
C LEU A 198 10.94 -22.57 -6.09
N ASN A 199 11.20 -21.30 -5.81
CA ASN A 199 12.28 -20.56 -6.46
C ASN A 199 13.65 -21.19 -6.20
N SER A 200 13.92 -21.60 -4.97
CA SER A 200 15.17 -22.29 -4.62
C SER A 200 15.30 -23.61 -5.39
N TYR A 201 14.21 -24.36 -5.49
CA TYR A 201 14.16 -25.61 -6.23
C TYR A 201 14.37 -25.41 -7.75
N LEU A 202 13.74 -24.40 -8.35
CA LEU A 202 13.96 -24.05 -9.74
C LEU A 202 15.42 -23.65 -10.01
N MET A 203 16.03 -22.88 -9.12
CA MET A 203 17.45 -22.52 -9.20
C MET A 203 18.35 -23.78 -9.15
N GLU A 204 18.01 -24.77 -8.32
CA GLU A 204 18.71 -26.04 -8.24
C GLU A 204 18.62 -26.82 -9.56
N ILE A 205 17.43 -26.93 -10.15
CA ILE A 205 17.23 -27.58 -11.46
C ILE A 205 18.07 -26.91 -12.53
N PHE A 206 18.02 -25.57 -12.64
CA PHE A 206 18.79 -24.85 -13.65
C PHE A 206 20.29 -25.02 -13.47
N ARG A 207 20.78 -24.95 -12.24
CA ARG A 207 22.21 -25.15 -11.95
C ARG A 207 22.68 -26.56 -12.27
N ASN A 208 21.84 -27.56 -12.02
CA ASN A 208 22.17 -28.98 -12.19
C ASN A 208 21.60 -29.57 -13.49
N HIS A 209 21.14 -28.75 -14.44
CA HIS A 209 20.47 -29.18 -15.65
C HIS A 209 21.29 -30.21 -16.44
N LYS A 210 22.62 -30.03 -16.53
CA LYS A 210 23.54 -30.98 -17.18
C LYS A 210 23.51 -32.35 -16.51
N LEU A 211 23.48 -32.40 -15.18
CA LEU A 211 23.40 -33.65 -14.42
C LEU A 211 22.06 -34.37 -14.65
N ILE A 212 20.96 -33.64 -14.66
CA ILE A 212 19.62 -34.19 -14.94
C ILE A 212 19.60 -34.88 -16.30
N LYS A 213 20.23 -34.26 -17.32
CA LYS A 213 20.36 -34.85 -18.66
C LYS A 213 21.24 -36.10 -18.69
N VAL A 214 22.41 -36.06 -18.04
CA VAL A 214 23.35 -37.19 -17.97
C VAL A 214 22.70 -38.39 -17.30
N PHE A 215 21.94 -38.19 -16.22
CA PHE A 215 21.27 -39.25 -15.46
C PHE A 215 19.86 -39.58 -15.97
N GLN A 216 19.37 -38.95 -17.05
CA GLN A 216 18.03 -39.15 -17.63
C GLN A 216 16.90 -39.07 -16.59
N LYS A 217 16.97 -38.07 -15.69
CA LYS A 217 16.03 -37.88 -14.58
C LYS A 217 14.99 -36.80 -14.85
N GLU A 218 14.72 -36.44 -16.10
CA GLU A 218 13.78 -35.39 -16.48
C GLU A 218 12.37 -35.64 -15.95
N THR A 219 11.88 -36.88 -16.11
CA THR A 219 10.51 -37.23 -15.65
C THR A 219 10.40 -37.14 -14.12
N TYR A 220 11.44 -37.56 -13.41
CA TYR A 220 11.49 -37.47 -11.94
C TYR A 220 11.43 -36.02 -11.47
N GLU A 221 12.28 -35.16 -12.04
CA GLU A 221 12.32 -33.73 -11.67
C GLU A 221 11.03 -32.99 -12.09
N ALA A 222 10.44 -33.34 -13.23
CA ALA A 222 9.15 -32.80 -13.65
C ALA A 222 8.01 -33.16 -12.67
N SER A 223 7.98 -34.41 -12.19
CA SER A 223 7.00 -34.86 -11.19
C SER A 223 7.18 -34.13 -9.86
N ARG A 224 8.43 -33.95 -9.39
CA ARG A 224 8.77 -33.22 -8.18
C ARG A 224 8.37 -31.73 -8.28
N ALA A 225 8.63 -31.11 -9.43
CA ALA A 225 8.23 -29.74 -9.72
C ALA A 225 6.69 -29.59 -9.72
N ASN A 226 5.97 -30.54 -10.32
CA ASN A 226 4.51 -30.53 -10.34
C ASN A 226 3.93 -30.60 -8.92
N THR A 227 4.51 -31.40 -8.04
CA THR A 227 4.07 -31.49 -6.63
C THR A 227 4.25 -30.16 -5.90
N ALA A 228 5.39 -29.48 -6.09
CA ALA A 228 5.65 -28.17 -5.48
C ALA A 228 4.69 -27.08 -6.02
N LEU A 229 4.43 -27.09 -7.33
CA LEU A 229 3.48 -26.16 -7.97
C LEU A 229 2.04 -26.40 -7.51
N GLU A 230 1.63 -27.67 -7.32
CA GLU A 230 0.31 -28.02 -6.81
C GLU A 230 0.10 -27.48 -5.37
N GLN A 231 1.13 -27.60 -4.52
CA GLN A 231 1.09 -27.03 -3.17
C GLN A 231 0.97 -25.50 -3.21
N LEU A 232 1.72 -24.81 -4.07
CA LEU A 232 1.64 -23.36 -4.25
C LEU A 232 0.26 -22.94 -4.78
N LYS A 233 -0.27 -23.65 -5.78
CA LYS A 233 -1.64 -23.43 -6.30
C LYS A 233 -2.68 -23.52 -5.20
N ASN A 234 -2.61 -24.55 -4.35
CA ASN A 234 -3.59 -24.74 -3.27
C ASN A 234 -3.54 -23.64 -2.21
N LYS A 235 -2.35 -23.12 -1.88
CA LYS A 235 -2.19 -21.96 -1.00
C LYS A 235 -2.67 -20.66 -1.67
N GLY A 236 -2.34 -20.45 -2.94
CA GLY A 236 -2.81 -19.32 -3.73
C GLY A 236 -4.33 -19.28 -3.86
N LYS A 237 -4.96 -20.44 -4.10
CA LYS A 237 -6.44 -20.57 -4.14
C LYS A 237 -7.08 -20.19 -2.80
N LYS A 238 -6.52 -20.67 -1.67
CA LYS A 238 -7.00 -20.29 -0.33
C LYS A 238 -6.90 -18.78 -0.10
N LEU A 239 -5.79 -18.17 -0.48
CA LEU A 239 -5.59 -16.74 -0.38
C LEU A 239 -6.62 -15.97 -1.23
N ALA A 240 -6.80 -16.35 -2.49
CA ALA A 240 -7.78 -15.73 -3.39
C ALA A 240 -9.22 -15.81 -2.86
N ILE A 241 -9.62 -16.96 -2.29
CA ILE A 241 -10.95 -17.14 -1.68
C ILE A 241 -11.11 -16.24 -0.44
N ILE A 242 -10.06 -16.09 0.39
CA ILE A 242 -10.12 -15.21 1.56
C ILE A 242 -10.27 -13.75 1.11
N TYR A 243 -9.51 -13.32 0.10
CA TYR A 243 -9.65 -11.98 -0.48
C TYR A 243 -11.05 -11.76 -1.07
N ALA A 244 -11.57 -12.71 -1.83
CA ALA A 244 -12.92 -12.62 -2.41
C ALA A 244 -14.03 -12.53 -1.34
N ARG A 245 -13.86 -13.18 -0.17
CA ARG A 245 -14.79 -13.08 0.97
C ARG A 245 -14.63 -11.77 1.76
N SER A 246 -13.49 -11.11 1.68
CA SER A 246 -13.20 -9.84 2.38
C SER A 246 -13.48 -8.61 1.52
N SER A 247 -13.68 -8.80 0.20
CA SER A 247 -14.13 -7.74 -0.71
C SER A 247 -15.66 -7.73 -0.71
N PRO A 248 -16.29 -6.60 -0.36
CA PRO A 248 -17.75 -6.45 -0.42
C PRO A 248 -18.24 -6.44 -1.86
#